data_c2edd97fe840c24cc483afc64f706e72
#
_entry.id   c2edd97fe840c24cc483afc64f706e72
#
_cell.length_a   1.000
_cell.length_b   1.000
_cell.length_c   1.000
_cell.angle_alpha   90.00
_cell.angle_beta   90.00
_cell.angle_gamma   90.00
#
_symmetry.space_group_name_H-M   'P 1'
#
loop_
_entity.id
_entity.type
_entity.pdbx_description
1 polymer ?
#
loop_
_entity_poly.entity_id
_entity_poly.type
_entity_poly.pdbx_seq_one_letter_code
_entity_poly.pdbx_strand_id
1 'polypeptide(L)'
;MMVSRPALLVAGLAGALTGCAGGAFPPVSDAPVALGAAYRVKGTTYVPVADPGYDVLGYASWYGSESGNRTASGERFRADWITAAHTTLPLPTYVEVTALDTGQRILVRINDRGPFSGRARIIDLSRAAAAGLGVAATGSAAVRVRRVEPAESDRARLRKGKPAHALPPISERERLNLRRQLAVAGF
;
A
#
# COMPACT_ATOMS: atom_id res chain seq x y z
N MET A 1 69.00 -32.84 -36.57
CA MET A 1 67.69 -33.28 -36.01
C MET A 1 67.33 -32.33 -34.89
N MET A 2 66.52 -31.32 -35.18
CA MET A 2 66.09 -30.28 -34.17
C MET A 2 64.65 -30.64 -33.82
N VAL A 3 64.44 -30.99 -32.56
CA VAL A 3 63.10 -31.27 -32.00
C VAL A 3 62.54 -30.00 -31.40
N SER A 4 61.51 -29.44 -32.05
CA SER A 4 60.79 -28.23 -31.58
C SER A 4 59.82 -28.63 -30.50
N ARG A 5 59.85 -27.95 -29.32
CA ARG A 5 58.91 -28.11 -28.21
C ARG A 5 57.78 -27.10 -28.39
N PRO A 6 56.46 -27.47 -28.26
CA PRO A 6 55.38 -26.49 -28.25
C PRO A 6 55.23 -25.86 -26.90
N ALA A 7 55.06 -24.54 -26.89
CA ALA A 7 54.77 -23.74 -25.72
C ALA A 7 53.28 -23.93 -25.31
N LEU A 8 53.02 -24.30 -24.05
CA LEU A 8 51.70 -24.36 -23.47
C LEU A 8 51.25 -22.93 -23.08
N LEU A 9 50.23 -22.45 -23.74
CA LEU A 9 49.49 -21.23 -23.35
C LEU A 9 48.54 -21.58 -22.20
N VAL A 10 48.83 -21.06 -20.99
CA VAL A 10 47.91 -21.09 -19.84
C VAL A 10 46.91 -19.95 -19.99
N ALA A 11 45.69 -20.27 -20.39
CA ALA A 11 44.59 -19.33 -20.40
C ALA A 11 44.11 -19.11 -18.97
N GLY A 12 44.38 -17.91 -18.41
CA GLY A 12 43.87 -17.49 -17.11
C GLY A 12 42.38 -17.27 -17.16
N LEU A 13 41.63 -18.10 -16.43
CA LEU A 13 40.19 -17.97 -16.23
C LEU A 13 39.94 -16.80 -15.25
N ALA A 14 39.62 -15.66 -15.79
CA ALA A 14 39.17 -14.50 -14.99
C ALA A 14 37.80 -14.81 -14.38
N GLY A 15 37.76 -15.21 -13.11
CA GLY A 15 36.53 -15.38 -12.36
C GLY A 15 35.78 -14.05 -12.23
N ALA A 16 34.65 -13.92 -12.91
CA ALA A 16 33.72 -12.81 -12.70
C ALA A 16 33.15 -12.93 -11.28
N LEU A 17 33.60 -12.02 -10.39
CA LEU A 17 32.94 -11.80 -9.12
C LEU A 17 31.53 -11.24 -9.41
N THR A 18 30.53 -12.12 -9.44
CA THR A 18 29.13 -11.72 -9.37
C THR A 18 28.90 -11.08 -7.99
N GLY A 19 29.04 -9.75 -7.94
CA GLY A 19 28.64 -8.97 -6.79
C GLY A 19 27.18 -9.27 -6.45
N CYS A 20 26.89 -9.63 -5.21
CA CYS A 20 25.55 -9.69 -4.68
C CYS A 20 24.88 -8.34 -4.91
N ALA A 21 24.08 -8.23 -5.95
CA ALA A 21 23.21 -7.08 -6.16
C ALA A 21 22.22 -7.09 -4.99
N GLY A 22 22.43 -6.21 -4.03
CA GLY A 22 21.44 -5.88 -3.00
C GLY A 22 20.13 -5.61 -3.74
N GLY A 23 19.10 -6.45 -3.46
CA GLY A 23 17.90 -6.52 -4.28
C GLY A 23 17.25 -5.15 -4.46
N ALA A 24 17.36 -4.60 -5.67
CA ALA A 24 16.69 -3.37 -6.05
C ALA A 24 15.17 -3.57 -5.92
N PHE A 25 14.49 -2.57 -5.36
CA PHE A 25 13.03 -2.58 -5.32
C PHE A 25 12.51 -2.46 -6.76
N PRO A 26 11.43 -3.19 -7.11
CA PRO A 26 10.81 -3.03 -8.40
C PRO A 26 10.27 -1.60 -8.57
N PRO A 27 10.19 -1.09 -9.80
CA PRO A 27 9.54 0.18 -10.06
C PRO A 27 8.07 0.12 -9.65
N VAL A 28 7.54 1.24 -9.15
CA VAL A 28 6.13 1.36 -8.79
C VAL A 28 5.27 1.26 -10.05
N SER A 29 4.36 0.32 -10.07
CA SER A 29 3.52 -0.01 -11.22
C SER A 29 2.08 -0.30 -10.78
N ASP A 30 1.12 -0.04 -11.68
CA ASP A 30 -0.27 -0.46 -11.53
C ASP A 30 -0.55 -1.84 -12.17
N ALA A 31 0.48 -2.49 -12.73
CA ALA A 31 0.34 -3.88 -13.13
C ALA A 31 -0.13 -4.70 -11.91
N PRO A 32 -1.22 -5.48 -12.03
CA PRO A 32 -1.72 -6.26 -10.92
C PRO A 32 -0.61 -7.19 -10.43
N VAL A 33 -0.21 -7.03 -9.18
CA VAL A 33 0.42 -8.12 -8.46
C VAL A 33 -0.71 -9.12 -8.29
N ALA A 34 -0.56 -10.34 -8.77
CA ALA A 34 -1.60 -11.39 -8.71
C ALA A 34 -2.36 -11.26 -7.39
N LEU A 35 -3.69 -11.49 -7.43
CA LEU A 35 -4.57 -11.37 -6.24
C LEU A 35 -3.96 -12.02 -4.99
N GLY A 36 -2.96 -12.88 -5.21
CA GLY A 36 -2.23 -13.62 -4.19
C GLY A 36 -3.01 -14.83 -3.71
N ALA A 37 -2.30 -15.84 -3.26
CA ALA A 37 -2.90 -16.93 -2.51
C ALA A 37 -3.45 -16.43 -1.17
N ALA A 38 -4.41 -17.16 -0.59
CA ALA A 38 -4.80 -16.95 0.79
C ALA A 38 -3.55 -16.97 1.69
N TYR A 39 -3.50 -16.07 2.65
CA TYR A 39 -2.37 -15.96 3.56
C TYR A 39 -2.86 -15.95 5.02
N ARG A 40 -2.00 -16.35 5.95
CA ARG A 40 -2.36 -16.48 7.36
C ARG A 40 -1.48 -15.61 8.24
N VAL A 41 -2.12 -14.81 9.12
CA VAL A 41 -1.43 -13.98 10.10
C VAL A 41 -2.10 -14.17 11.46
N LYS A 42 -1.32 -14.50 12.50
CA LYS A 42 -1.80 -14.70 13.89
C LYS A 42 -3.03 -15.62 13.97
N GLY A 43 -3.04 -16.70 13.18
CA GLY A 43 -4.13 -17.68 13.19
C GLY A 43 -5.32 -17.33 12.28
N THR A 44 -5.45 -16.10 11.80
CA THR A 44 -6.52 -15.66 10.88
C THR A 44 -6.11 -15.84 9.44
N THR A 45 -6.97 -16.46 8.62
CA THR A 45 -6.76 -16.60 7.18
C THR A 45 -7.45 -15.44 6.46
N TYR A 46 -6.70 -14.79 5.58
CA TYR A 46 -7.17 -13.71 4.70
C TYR A 46 -7.14 -14.20 3.26
N VAL A 47 -8.24 -13.99 2.53
CA VAL A 47 -8.37 -14.36 1.12
C VAL A 47 -8.48 -13.07 0.30
N PRO A 48 -7.44 -12.70 -0.47
CA PRO A 48 -7.53 -11.57 -1.37
C PRO A 48 -8.62 -11.79 -2.41
N VAL A 49 -9.47 -10.79 -2.60
CA VAL A 49 -10.61 -10.85 -3.51
C VAL A 49 -10.79 -9.53 -4.24
N ALA A 50 -11.12 -9.62 -5.54
CA ALA A 50 -11.53 -8.45 -6.29
C ALA A 50 -12.95 -8.07 -5.85
N ASP A 51 -13.06 -6.91 -5.22
CA ASP A 51 -14.34 -6.32 -4.84
C ASP A 51 -14.45 -4.91 -5.45
N PRO A 52 -15.00 -4.79 -6.66
CA PRO A 52 -15.19 -3.49 -7.30
C PRO A 52 -16.20 -2.59 -6.57
N GLY A 53 -17.10 -3.17 -5.79
CA GLY A 53 -18.10 -2.46 -4.98
C GLY A 53 -17.68 -2.17 -3.55
N TYR A 54 -16.39 -2.39 -3.19
CA TYR A 54 -15.92 -2.19 -1.81
C TYR A 54 -16.23 -0.78 -1.31
N ASP A 55 -17.04 -0.69 -0.28
CA ASP A 55 -17.50 0.54 0.36
C ASP A 55 -17.86 0.22 1.82
N VAL A 56 -16.92 0.46 2.75
CA VAL A 56 -17.00 0.00 4.13
C VAL A 56 -16.70 1.13 5.11
N LEU A 57 -17.46 1.18 6.18
CA LEU A 57 -17.22 2.01 7.36
C LEU A 57 -16.41 1.23 8.38
N GLY A 58 -15.49 1.89 9.06
CA GLY A 58 -14.67 1.30 10.12
C GLY A 58 -13.66 2.30 10.65
N TYR A 59 -12.54 1.78 11.15
CA TYR A 59 -11.48 2.63 11.69
C TYR A 59 -10.21 2.48 10.87
N ALA A 60 -9.51 3.60 10.69
CA ALA A 60 -8.15 3.65 10.21
C ALA A 60 -7.18 3.80 11.38
N SER A 61 -5.99 3.20 11.26
CA SER A 61 -4.81 3.66 11.99
C SER A 61 -3.73 4.08 10.98
N TRP A 62 -2.56 4.43 11.46
CA TRP A 62 -1.44 4.71 10.57
C TRP A 62 -0.16 4.09 11.10
N TYR A 63 0.79 3.82 10.19
CA TYR A 63 2.07 3.20 10.48
C TYR A 63 3.21 4.03 9.89
N GLY A 64 4.38 3.91 10.50
CA GLY A 64 5.59 4.59 10.09
C GLY A 64 6.71 3.62 9.71
N SER A 65 7.95 4.02 9.96
CA SER A 65 9.15 3.27 9.59
C SER A 65 9.32 1.92 10.32
N GLU A 66 8.57 1.68 11.39
CA GLU A 66 8.56 0.43 12.16
C GLU A 66 8.03 -0.77 11.36
N SER A 67 7.33 -0.55 10.27
CA SER A 67 6.73 -1.62 9.44
C SER A 67 7.69 -2.27 8.44
N GLY A 68 8.99 -1.98 8.55
CA GLY A 68 9.99 -2.49 7.62
C GLY A 68 10.13 -1.62 6.36
N ASN A 69 10.89 -2.12 5.38
CA ASN A 69 11.24 -1.35 4.19
C ASN A 69 10.61 -1.87 2.90
N ARG A 70 9.85 -2.98 2.94
CA ARG A 70 9.21 -3.62 1.77
C ARG A 70 7.74 -3.88 2.04
N THR A 71 6.90 -3.44 1.12
CA THR A 71 5.45 -3.69 1.15
C THR A 71 5.10 -5.07 0.58
N ALA A 72 3.87 -5.52 0.78
CA ALA A 72 3.37 -6.78 0.23
C ALA A 72 3.33 -6.80 -1.31
N SER A 73 3.24 -5.64 -1.97
CA SER A 73 3.42 -5.54 -3.42
C SER A 73 4.87 -5.65 -3.88
N GLY A 74 5.83 -5.76 -2.94
CA GLY A 74 7.26 -5.81 -3.23
C GLY A 74 7.93 -4.44 -3.36
N GLU A 75 7.18 -3.36 -3.34
CA GLU A 75 7.68 -1.99 -3.43
C GLU A 75 8.44 -1.58 -2.16
N ARG A 76 9.29 -0.56 -2.28
CA ARG A 76 9.88 0.06 -1.11
C ARG A 76 8.80 0.81 -0.32
N PHE A 77 8.67 0.52 0.98
CA PHE A 77 7.83 1.32 1.87
C PHE A 77 8.38 2.73 2.04
N ARG A 78 7.49 3.72 1.95
CA ARG A 78 7.80 5.14 2.12
C ARG A 78 6.69 5.79 2.94
N ALA A 79 6.99 6.13 4.18
CA ALA A 79 6.02 6.75 5.11
C ALA A 79 5.55 8.14 4.65
N ASP A 80 6.32 8.80 3.77
CA ASP A 80 6.05 10.10 3.17
C ASP A 80 5.21 10.04 1.88
N TRP A 81 4.83 8.85 1.42
CA TRP A 81 3.96 8.63 0.26
C TRP A 81 2.51 8.40 0.69
N ILE A 82 1.56 8.72 -0.20
CA ILE A 82 0.13 8.52 0.05
C ILE A 82 -0.26 7.08 -0.28
N THR A 83 0.04 6.16 0.64
CA THR A 83 -0.22 4.72 0.50
C THR A 83 -0.91 4.16 1.73
N ALA A 84 -1.43 2.94 1.63
CA ALA A 84 -2.01 2.24 2.75
C ALA A 84 -1.91 0.71 2.60
N ALA A 85 -2.18 0.02 3.71
CA ALA A 85 -2.35 -1.42 3.78
C ALA A 85 -3.82 -1.81 3.92
N HIS A 86 -4.23 -2.86 3.20
CA HIS A 86 -5.56 -3.46 3.27
C HIS A 86 -5.48 -4.98 3.24
N THR A 87 -6.36 -5.66 3.99
CA THR A 87 -6.26 -7.11 4.17
C THR A 87 -6.57 -7.90 2.90
N THR A 88 -7.59 -7.51 2.14
CA THR A 88 -8.14 -8.36 1.07
C THR A 88 -8.23 -7.71 -0.31
N LEU A 89 -8.23 -6.39 -0.42
CA LEU A 89 -8.25 -5.73 -1.73
C LEU A 89 -7.04 -6.13 -2.58
N PRO A 90 -7.19 -6.25 -3.92
CA PRO A 90 -6.06 -6.48 -4.82
C PRO A 90 -4.94 -5.45 -4.64
N LEU A 91 -3.69 -5.86 -4.94
CA LEU A 91 -2.54 -4.96 -4.96
C LEU A 91 -2.06 -4.77 -6.40
N PRO A 92 -1.89 -3.51 -6.85
CA PRO A 92 -2.37 -2.29 -6.22
C PRO A 92 -3.86 -2.06 -6.42
N THR A 93 -4.49 -1.33 -5.51
CA THR A 93 -5.87 -0.82 -5.65
C THR A 93 -5.90 0.63 -5.23
N TYR A 94 -6.80 1.41 -5.78
CA TYR A 94 -7.05 2.78 -5.36
C TYR A 94 -8.34 2.87 -4.57
N VAL A 95 -8.28 3.61 -3.47
CA VAL A 95 -9.45 3.87 -2.62
C VAL A 95 -9.57 5.36 -2.34
N GLU A 96 -10.80 5.81 -2.17
CA GLU A 96 -11.10 7.07 -1.51
C GLU A 96 -11.27 6.77 -0.01
N VAL A 97 -10.56 7.50 0.82
CA VAL A 97 -10.70 7.45 2.27
C VAL A 97 -11.29 8.76 2.74
N THR A 98 -12.40 8.69 3.45
CA THR A 98 -13.09 9.84 4.04
C THR A 98 -13.01 9.76 5.57
N ALA A 99 -12.46 10.79 6.21
CA ALA A 99 -12.46 10.91 7.67
C ALA A 99 -13.83 11.41 8.16
N LEU A 100 -14.47 10.64 9.04
CA LEU A 100 -15.81 10.98 9.53
C LEU A 100 -15.80 12.08 10.62
N ASP A 101 -14.63 12.44 11.13
CA ASP A 101 -14.49 13.54 12.11
C ASP A 101 -14.37 14.89 11.42
N THR A 102 -13.65 14.95 10.31
CA THR A 102 -13.36 16.21 9.61
C THR A 102 -14.16 16.38 8.31
N GLY A 103 -14.68 15.31 7.73
CA GLY A 103 -15.26 15.29 6.39
C GLY A 103 -14.22 15.32 5.27
N GLN A 104 -12.93 15.44 5.59
CA GLN A 104 -11.86 15.41 4.61
C GLN A 104 -11.79 14.06 3.90
N ARG A 105 -11.40 14.08 2.63
CA ARG A 105 -11.20 12.85 1.84
C ARG A 105 -10.01 12.97 0.92
N ILE A 106 -9.34 11.83 0.75
CA ILE A 106 -8.16 11.72 -0.11
C ILE A 106 -8.21 10.43 -0.93
N LEU A 107 -7.54 10.44 -2.07
CA LEU A 107 -7.23 9.22 -2.82
C LEU A 107 -5.96 8.60 -2.27
N VAL A 108 -5.98 7.29 -2.05
CA VAL A 108 -4.87 6.51 -1.50
C VAL A 108 -4.61 5.28 -2.36
N ARG A 109 -3.35 4.93 -2.54
CA ARG A 109 -2.94 3.72 -3.25
C ARG A 109 -2.67 2.60 -2.24
N ILE A 110 -3.42 1.52 -2.30
CA ILE A 110 -3.19 0.30 -1.50
C ILE A 110 -2.07 -0.50 -2.16
N ASN A 111 -0.98 -0.68 -1.44
CA ASN A 111 0.18 -1.45 -1.91
C ASN A 111 0.74 -2.42 -0.86
N ASP A 112 0.05 -2.53 0.30
CA ASP A 112 0.50 -3.36 1.39
C ASP A 112 -0.65 -4.15 2.03
N ARG A 113 -0.30 -5.10 2.93
CA ARG A 113 -1.22 -5.96 3.67
C ARG A 113 -1.30 -5.56 5.14
N GLY A 114 -2.49 -5.59 5.68
CA GLY A 114 -2.92 -5.16 7.02
C GLY A 114 -4.26 -4.46 6.97
N PRO A 115 -4.85 -4.08 8.10
CA PRO A 115 -4.40 -4.30 9.48
C PRO A 115 -4.53 -5.74 9.96
N PHE A 116 -3.68 -6.16 10.90
CA PHE A 116 -3.72 -7.50 11.50
C PHE A 116 -4.06 -7.49 12.98
N SER A 117 -4.54 -6.38 13.50
CA SER A 117 -4.96 -6.22 14.89
C SER A 117 -6.15 -5.26 15.00
N GLY A 118 -7.08 -5.55 15.91
CA GLY A 118 -8.30 -4.75 16.10
C GLY A 118 -9.39 -5.08 15.06
N ARG A 119 -10.54 -5.60 15.52
CA ARG A 119 -11.64 -6.04 14.63
C ARG A 119 -12.26 -4.91 13.81
N ALA A 120 -12.28 -3.69 14.36
CA ALA A 120 -12.89 -2.54 13.71
C ALA A 120 -11.95 -1.79 12.74
N ARG A 121 -10.65 -2.13 12.72
CA ARG A 121 -9.69 -1.52 11.79
C ARG A 121 -9.79 -2.17 10.44
N ILE A 122 -10.04 -1.34 9.42
CA ILE A 122 -10.22 -1.77 8.03
C ILE A 122 -9.08 -1.33 7.11
N ILE A 123 -8.30 -0.35 7.53
CA ILE A 123 -7.18 0.21 6.74
C ILE A 123 -6.08 0.74 7.68
N ASP A 124 -4.82 0.56 7.29
CA ASP A 124 -3.69 1.22 7.92
C ASP A 124 -3.05 2.20 6.91
N LEU A 125 -3.09 3.48 7.24
CA LEU A 125 -2.57 4.55 6.39
C LEU A 125 -1.06 4.73 6.57
N SER A 126 -0.35 5.18 5.54
CA SER A 126 0.98 5.76 5.74
C SER A 126 0.88 7.05 6.56
N ARG A 127 2.01 7.49 7.14
CA ARG A 127 2.04 8.77 7.88
C ARG A 127 1.60 9.95 7.03
N ALA A 128 2.02 10.01 5.75
CA ALA A 128 1.61 11.09 4.84
C ALA A 128 0.12 11.01 4.49
N ALA A 129 -0.45 9.83 4.30
CA ALA A 129 -1.88 9.67 4.06
C ALA A 129 -2.69 10.11 5.28
N ALA A 130 -2.30 9.72 6.50
CA ALA A 130 -2.94 10.15 7.74
C ALA A 130 -2.86 11.68 7.93
N ALA A 131 -1.73 12.29 7.61
CA ALA A 131 -1.56 13.74 7.66
C ALA A 131 -2.45 14.45 6.61
N GLY A 132 -2.50 13.95 5.38
CA GLY A 132 -3.35 14.48 4.31
C GLY A 132 -4.85 14.37 4.61
N LEU A 133 -5.25 13.38 5.41
CA LEU A 133 -6.62 13.19 5.88
C LEU A 133 -6.93 14.00 7.17
N GLY A 134 -5.91 14.61 7.79
CA GLY A 134 -6.04 15.39 9.02
C GLY A 134 -6.21 14.55 10.30
N VAL A 135 -5.79 13.26 10.27
CA VAL A 135 -5.98 12.32 11.39
C VAL A 135 -4.68 11.84 12.04
N ALA A 136 -3.54 12.37 11.63
CA ALA A 136 -2.25 11.92 12.14
C ALA A 136 -2.08 12.09 13.66
N ALA A 137 -2.69 13.11 14.25
CA ALA A 137 -2.58 13.40 15.69
C ALA A 137 -3.41 12.45 16.57
N THR A 138 -4.45 11.80 16.03
CA THR A 138 -5.40 11.00 16.82
C THR A 138 -4.99 9.53 16.95
N GLY A 139 -4.00 9.07 16.16
CA GLY A 139 -3.55 7.67 16.11
C GLY A 139 -4.57 6.69 15.49
N SER A 140 -5.86 6.99 15.59
CA SER A 140 -6.96 6.24 14.98
C SER A 140 -8.09 7.20 14.62
N ALA A 141 -8.82 6.91 13.54
CA ALA A 141 -9.94 7.74 13.09
C ALA A 141 -11.05 6.87 12.48
N ALA A 142 -12.31 7.31 12.69
CA ALA A 142 -13.46 6.75 11.99
C ALA A 142 -13.42 7.14 10.51
N VAL A 143 -13.51 6.16 9.62
CA VAL A 143 -13.39 6.38 8.17
C VAL A 143 -14.43 5.60 7.38
N ARG A 144 -14.73 6.09 6.17
CA ARG A 144 -15.27 5.34 5.06
C ARG A 144 -14.16 5.04 4.08
N VAL A 145 -14.03 3.80 3.66
CA VAL A 145 -13.08 3.38 2.61
C VAL A 145 -13.88 2.84 1.43
N ARG A 146 -13.70 3.47 0.29
CA ARG A 146 -14.41 3.13 -0.95
C ARG A 146 -13.42 2.87 -2.07
N ARG A 147 -13.52 1.72 -2.74
CA ARG A 147 -12.75 1.48 -3.96
C ARG A 147 -13.18 2.43 -5.07
N VAL A 148 -12.20 2.97 -5.77
CA VAL A 148 -12.41 3.90 -6.88
C VAL A 148 -11.43 3.63 -8.02
N GLU A 149 -11.76 4.12 -9.20
CA GLU A 149 -10.87 4.13 -10.37
C GLU A 149 -10.52 5.59 -10.71
N PRO A 150 -9.44 6.15 -10.13
CA PRO A 150 -9.09 7.54 -10.37
C PRO A 150 -8.62 7.78 -11.80
N ALA A 151 -8.69 9.03 -12.25
CA ALA A 151 -8.07 9.44 -13.51
C ALA A 151 -6.57 9.11 -13.53
N GLU A 152 -6.02 8.83 -14.72
CA GLU A 152 -4.60 8.50 -14.86
C GLU A 152 -3.68 9.60 -14.33
N SER A 153 -4.07 10.86 -14.41
CA SER A 153 -3.32 11.96 -13.80
C SER A 153 -3.12 11.79 -12.29
N ASP A 154 -4.15 11.36 -11.56
CA ASP A 154 -4.09 11.11 -10.12
C ASP A 154 -3.29 9.84 -9.79
N ARG A 155 -3.53 8.77 -10.55
CA ARG A 155 -2.76 7.54 -10.40
C ARG A 155 -1.27 7.78 -10.62
N ALA A 156 -0.89 8.53 -11.66
CA ALA A 156 0.49 8.88 -11.95
C ALA A 156 1.13 9.71 -10.83
N ARG A 157 0.37 10.61 -10.18
CA ARG A 157 0.84 11.38 -9.01
C ARG A 157 1.11 10.45 -7.83
N LEU A 158 0.16 9.59 -7.49
CA LEU A 158 0.28 8.63 -6.38
C LEU A 158 1.44 7.65 -6.58
N ARG A 159 1.66 7.14 -7.80
CA ARG A 159 2.83 6.30 -8.12
C ARG A 159 4.19 7.01 -7.95
N LYS A 160 4.20 8.33 -7.97
CA LYS A 160 5.38 9.18 -7.72
C LYS A 160 5.45 9.70 -6.27
N GLY A 161 4.60 9.19 -5.38
CA GLY A 161 4.52 9.62 -3.99
C GLY A 161 3.90 11.01 -3.78
N LYS A 162 3.31 11.61 -4.82
CA LYS A 162 2.65 12.91 -4.73
C LYS A 162 1.16 12.73 -4.39
N PRO A 163 0.55 13.63 -3.62
CA PRO A 163 -0.90 13.58 -3.41
C PRO A 163 -1.65 13.76 -4.73
N ALA A 164 -2.77 13.07 -4.88
CA ALA A 164 -3.73 13.29 -5.95
C ALA A 164 -4.32 14.71 -5.91
N HIS A 165 -5.12 15.08 -6.89
CA HIS A 165 -5.85 16.34 -6.81
C HIS A 165 -6.78 16.34 -5.60
N ALA A 166 -6.93 17.50 -4.97
CA ALA A 166 -7.74 17.66 -3.78
C ALA A 166 -9.21 17.34 -4.09
N LEU A 167 -9.83 16.56 -3.21
CA LEU A 167 -11.27 16.31 -3.26
C LEU A 167 -11.97 17.27 -2.30
N PRO A 168 -13.13 17.82 -2.66
CA PRO A 168 -13.90 18.63 -1.71
C PRO A 168 -14.34 17.75 -0.54
N PRO A 169 -14.35 18.27 0.70
CA PRO A 169 -14.86 17.53 1.85
C PRO A 169 -16.33 17.17 1.64
N ILE A 170 -16.78 16.10 2.29
CA ILE A 170 -18.21 15.75 2.30
C ILE A 170 -19.00 16.77 3.12
N SER A 171 -20.29 16.89 2.81
CA SER A 171 -21.19 17.76 3.56
C SER A 171 -21.34 17.31 5.01
N GLU A 172 -21.65 18.24 5.89
CA GLU A 172 -21.96 17.97 7.31
C GLU A 172 -23.08 16.94 7.45
N ARG A 173 -24.13 17.06 6.64
CA ARG A 173 -25.26 16.13 6.63
C ARG A 173 -24.80 14.69 6.29
N GLU A 174 -23.98 14.54 5.27
CA GLU A 174 -23.43 13.24 4.87
C GLU A 174 -22.53 12.67 5.97
N ARG A 175 -21.66 13.49 6.54
CA ARG A 175 -20.76 13.14 7.64
C ARG A 175 -21.52 12.56 8.83
N LEU A 176 -22.56 13.26 9.29
CA LEU A 176 -23.42 12.84 10.40
C LEU A 176 -24.18 11.54 10.07
N ASN A 177 -24.62 11.37 8.83
CA ASN A 177 -25.28 10.14 8.40
C ASN A 177 -24.32 8.94 8.46
N LEU A 178 -23.09 9.07 7.92
CA LEU A 178 -22.07 8.01 7.94
C LEU A 178 -21.66 7.66 9.39
N ARG A 179 -21.55 8.63 10.27
CA ARG A 179 -21.28 8.37 11.69
C ARG A 179 -22.38 7.58 12.38
N ARG A 180 -23.65 7.88 12.08
CA ARG A 180 -24.77 7.06 12.59
C ARG A 180 -24.72 5.65 12.08
N GLN A 181 -24.43 5.44 10.79
CA GLN A 181 -24.30 4.11 10.22
C GLN A 181 -23.16 3.32 10.88
N LEU A 182 -21.98 3.96 11.11
CA LEU A 182 -20.88 3.32 11.82
C LEU A 182 -21.27 2.90 13.25
N ALA A 183 -21.96 3.75 13.98
CA ALA A 183 -22.43 3.46 15.35
C ALA A 183 -23.41 2.27 15.39
N VAL A 184 -24.30 2.15 14.38
CA VAL A 184 -25.24 1.03 14.27
C VAL A 184 -24.53 -0.29 13.89
N ALA A 185 -23.42 -0.22 13.15
CA ALA A 185 -22.64 -1.40 12.77
C ALA A 185 -21.91 -2.08 13.96
N GLY A 186 -21.89 -1.47 15.14
CA GLY A 186 -21.41 -2.11 16.38
C GLY A 186 -19.90 -2.19 16.51
N PHE A 187 -19.17 -1.24 15.91
CA PHE A 187 -17.71 -1.10 16.05
C PHE A 187 -17.30 -0.21 17.22
#